data_2c694ee4419ae1576a2280b9c1e3afe7
#
_entry.id   2c694ee4419ae1576a2280b9c1e3afe7
#
_cell.length_a   1.000
_cell.length_b   1.000
_cell.length_c   1.000
_cell.angle_alpha   90.00
_cell.angle_beta   90.00
_cell.angle_gamma   90.00
#
_symmetry.space_group_name_H-M   'P 1'
#
loop_
_entity.id
_entity.type
_entity.pdbx_description
1 polymer ?
#
loop_
_entity_poly.entity_id
_entity_poly.type
_entity_poly.pdbx_seq_one_letter_code
_entity_poly.pdbx_strand_id
1 'polypeptide(L)'
;MTQIKRVHGREVLDSRGNPTVEVEVTLDSGAFGRAIVPSGASTGEHEAVELRDGGKRYFGKGVQNAVKNVNTEIASSIIGLDAADQKALDHKLIALDGTENKSRLGANAMLGVSLAVARATADDRHTPLYRSIGGEKAVTLPVPMMNVMNGGVHADNNIDLQEFMIMPIGANSFSQALQWGVETYHTLKSLLKEKGLSTA
;
A
#
# COMPACT_ATOMS: atom_id res chain seq x y z
N MET A 1 12.34 15.67 -20.38
CA MET A 1 12.46 14.19 -20.18
C MET A 1 12.31 13.93 -18.70
N THR A 2 11.42 13.06 -18.34
CA THR A 2 11.04 12.73 -16.94
C THR A 2 11.95 11.63 -16.40
N GLN A 3 13.26 11.86 -16.35
CA GLN A 3 14.21 10.82 -15.91
C GLN A 3 14.28 10.73 -14.39
N ILE A 4 14.38 9.50 -13.88
CA ILE A 4 14.62 9.22 -12.48
C ILE A 4 16.03 9.67 -12.12
N LYS A 5 16.16 10.68 -11.25
CA LYS A 5 17.43 11.26 -10.81
C LYS A 5 17.93 10.62 -9.51
N ARG A 6 17.02 10.38 -8.58
CA ARG A 6 17.36 9.86 -7.26
C ARG A 6 16.27 8.92 -6.74
N VAL A 7 16.70 7.84 -6.10
CA VAL A 7 15.86 6.90 -5.35
C VAL A 7 16.44 6.78 -3.95
N HIS A 8 15.60 6.85 -2.93
CA HIS A 8 16.02 6.71 -1.54
C HIS A 8 14.99 5.95 -0.73
N GLY A 9 15.40 4.82 -0.17
CA GLY A 9 14.59 4.01 0.74
C GLY A 9 14.99 4.23 2.19
N ARG A 10 14.01 4.17 3.09
CA ARG A 10 14.23 4.16 4.54
C ARG A 10 13.25 3.22 5.24
N GLU A 11 13.63 2.79 6.43
CA GLU A 11 12.74 2.09 7.34
C GLU A 11 11.94 3.10 8.16
N VAL A 12 10.62 2.95 8.20
CA VAL A 12 9.71 3.73 9.04
C VAL A 12 8.79 2.78 9.82
N LEU A 13 8.00 3.30 10.74
CA LEU A 13 7.04 2.49 11.50
C LEU A 13 5.62 2.69 10.95
N ASP A 14 4.86 1.60 10.85
CA ASP A 14 3.43 1.62 10.56
C ASP A 14 2.60 2.03 11.79
N SER A 15 1.28 2.13 11.65
CA SER A 15 0.36 2.50 12.74
C SER A 15 0.32 1.51 13.90
N ARG A 16 0.86 0.30 13.71
CA ARG A 16 0.97 -0.75 14.74
C ARG A 16 2.37 -0.80 15.36
N GLY A 17 3.28 0.10 14.97
CA GLY A 17 4.67 0.13 15.43
C GLY A 17 5.56 -0.93 14.78
N ASN A 18 5.15 -1.57 13.68
CA ASN A 18 6.00 -2.48 12.93
C ASN A 18 6.80 -1.73 11.86
N PRO A 19 8.08 -2.11 11.63
CA PRO A 19 8.86 -1.56 10.54
C PRO A 19 8.22 -1.79 9.18
N THR A 20 8.29 -0.78 8.32
CA THR A 20 7.92 -0.87 6.91
C THR A 20 8.84 -0.03 6.04
N VAL A 21 8.77 -0.21 4.73
CA VAL A 21 9.62 0.49 3.76
C VAL A 21 8.92 1.76 3.29
N GLU A 22 9.63 2.89 3.38
CA GLU A 22 9.29 4.13 2.68
C GLU A 22 10.30 4.35 1.56
N VAL A 23 9.83 4.77 0.39
CA VAL A 23 10.67 5.13 -0.75
C VAL A 23 10.35 6.54 -1.24
N GLU A 24 11.39 7.30 -1.51
CA GLU A 24 11.35 8.61 -2.15
C GLU A 24 12.03 8.54 -3.53
N VAL A 25 11.39 9.17 -4.51
CA VAL A 25 11.92 9.33 -5.87
C VAL A 25 11.90 10.79 -6.26
N THR A 26 13.02 11.28 -6.80
CA THR A 26 13.12 12.63 -7.38
C THR A 26 13.45 12.49 -8.86
N LEU A 27 12.77 13.25 -9.70
CA LEU A 27 13.01 13.32 -11.14
C LEU A 27 13.98 14.47 -11.49
N ASP A 28 14.52 14.48 -12.71
CA ASP A 28 15.41 15.56 -13.19
C ASP A 28 14.72 16.93 -13.22
N SER A 29 13.40 16.96 -13.40
CA SER A 29 12.58 18.17 -13.30
C SER A 29 12.50 18.76 -11.89
N GLY A 30 12.87 17.98 -10.87
CA GLY A 30 12.67 18.31 -9.46
C GLY A 30 11.37 17.74 -8.88
N ALA A 31 10.50 17.18 -9.70
CA ALA A 31 9.28 16.52 -9.23
C ALA A 31 9.59 15.38 -8.27
N PHE A 32 8.70 15.17 -7.29
CA PHE A 32 8.92 14.30 -6.16
C PHE A 32 7.77 13.35 -5.92
N GLY A 33 8.09 12.11 -5.61
CA GLY A 33 7.12 11.11 -5.18
C GLY A 33 7.60 10.32 -3.96
N ARG A 34 6.69 10.03 -3.06
CA ARG A 34 6.95 9.25 -1.85
C ARG A 34 5.86 8.20 -1.64
N ALA A 35 6.27 6.99 -1.29
CA ALA A 35 5.37 5.91 -0.96
C ALA A 35 5.84 5.15 0.28
N ILE A 36 4.89 4.77 1.13
CA ILE A 36 5.09 3.84 2.24
C ILE A 36 4.34 2.56 1.89
N VAL A 37 4.93 1.40 2.16
CA VAL A 37 4.35 0.10 1.84
C VAL A 37 3.84 -0.57 3.11
N PRO A 38 2.54 -0.44 3.44
CA PRO A 38 1.98 -1.06 4.63
C PRO A 38 1.89 -2.57 4.46
N SER A 39 2.03 -3.30 5.56
CA SER A 39 1.81 -4.74 5.62
C SER A 39 0.36 -5.06 5.96
N GLY A 40 -0.17 -6.15 5.39
CA GLY A 40 -1.42 -6.76 5.83
C GLY A 40 -1.33 -7.37 7.22
N ALA A 41 -2.47 -7.69 7.82
CA ALA A 41 -2.55 -8.42 9.08
C ALA A 41 -2.42 -9.94 8.87
N SER A 42 -2.84 -10.42 7.70
CA SER A 42 -2.75 -11.83 7.26
C SER A 42 -2.03 -11.91 5.92
N THR A 43 -1.45 -13.05 5.61
CA THR A 43 -0.78 -13.33 4.32
C THR A 43 -1.37 -14.59 3.70
N GLY A 44 -1.59 -14.58 2.38
CA GLY A 44 -1.97 -15.74 1.60
C GLY A 44 -0.76 -16.55 1.14
N GLU A 45 -0.96 -17.84 0.88
CA GLU A 45 0.11 -18.76 0.44
C GLU A 45 0.76 -18.32 -0.89
N HIS A 46 -0.01 -17.68 -1.76
CA HIS A 46 0.43 -17.25 -3.10
C HIS A 46 0.80 -15.77 -3.20
N GLU A 47 0.85 -15.06 -2.08
CA GLU A 47 1.24 -13.66 -2.07
C GLU A 47 2.74 -13.48 -2.37
N ALA A 48 3.08 -12.34 -2.95
CA ALA A 48 4.46 -11.95 -3.12
C ALA A 48 5.12 -11.71 -1.73
N VAL A 49 6.39 -12.06 -1.62
CA VAL A 49 7.11 -12.05 -0.34
C VAL A 49 7.42 -10.63 0.12
N GLU A 50 6.89 -10.25 1.25
CA GLU A 50 7.37 -9.10 2.00
C GLU A 50 8.70 -9.45 2.66
N LEU A 51 9.80 -8.85 2.19
CA LEU A 51 11.13 -9.15 2.70
C LEU A 51 11.31 -8.59 4.11
N ARG A 52 11.51 -9.48 5.08
CA ARG A 52 11.80 -9.19 6.48
C ARG A 52 13.21 -9.66 6.84
N ASP A 53 13.87 -8.93 7.75
CA ASP A 53 15.27 -9.20 8.12
C ASP A 53 15.45 -10.48 8.92
N GLY A 54 14.41 -10.91 9.66
CA GLY A 54 14.56 -11.97 10.66
C GLY A 54 15.36 -11.51 11.89
N GLY A 55 15.86 -12.44 12.66
CA GLY A 55 16.71 -12.16 13.81
C GLY A 55 15.97 -11.51 14.99
N LYS A 56 16.70 -10.74 15.82
CA LYS A 56 16.14 -10.19 17.08
C LYS A 56 15.54 -8.78 16.95
N ARG A 57 16.02 -8.00 15.98
CA ARG A 57 15.61 -6.61 15.81
C ARG A 57 14.14 -6.55 15.39
N TYR A 58 13.33 -5.77 16.10
CA TYR A 58 11.87 -5.73 15.92
C TYR A 58 11.21 -7.11 15.88
N PHE A 59 11.72 -8.05 16.68
CA PHE A 59 11.23 -9.43 16.72
C PHE A 59 11.25 -10.13 15.33
N GLY A 60 12.26 -9.81 14.51
CA GLY A 60 12.40 -10.35 13.16
C GLY A 60 11.66 -9.55 12.06
N LYS A 61 10.90 -8.52 12.43
CA LYS A 61 10.09 -7.73 11.48
C LYS A 61 10.83 -6.55 10.82
N GLY A 62 12.15 -6.38 11.07
CA GLY A 62 12.95 -5.35 10.41
C GLY A 62 12.89 -5.43 8.89
N VAL A 63 13.15 -4.31 8.18
CA VAL A 63 13.12 -4.23 6.71
C VAL A 63 14.41 -3.62 6.13
N GLN A 64 15.51 -3.69 6.86
CA GLN A 64 16.80 -3.12 6.43
C GLN A 64 17.34 -3.75 5.15
N ASN A 65 17.13 -5.05 4.94
CA ASN A 65 17.52 -5.73 3.71
C ASN A 65 16.72 -5.19 2.51
N ALA A 66 15.42 -5.01 2.64
CA ALA A 66 14.59 -4.39 1.61
C ALA A 66 15.02 -2.94 1.32
N VAL A 67 15.28 -2.14 2.37
CA VAL A 67 15.81 -0.77 2.24
C VAL A 67 17.17 -0.75 1.55
N LYS A 68 18.07 -1.68 1.89
CA LYS A 68 19.36 -1.83 1.20
C LYS A 68 19.17 -2.13 -0.29
N ASN A 69 18.27 -3.05 -0.64
CA ASN A 69 17.96 -3.39 -2.02
C ASN A 69 17.46 -2.15 -2.80
N VAL A 70 16.58 -1.33 -2.20
CA VAL A 70 16.14 -0.06 -2.79
C VAL A 70 17.32 0.88 -3.05
N ASN A 71 18.18 1.10 -2.04
CA ASN A 71 19.25 2.09 -2.09
C ASN A 71 20.46 1.67 -2.93
N THR A 72 20.57 0.40 -3.29
CA THR A 72 21.70 -0.13 -4.07
C THR A 72 21.26 -0.67 -5.42
N GLU A 73 20.87 -1.93 -5.49
CA GLU A 73 20.63 -2.65 -6.74
C GLU A 73 19.46 -2.05 -7.53
N ILE A 74 18.32 -1.78 -6.87
CA ILE A 74 17.16 -1.19 -7.54
C ILE A 74 17.52 0.22 -8.03
N ALA A 75 18.03 1.09 -7.16
CA ALA A 75 18.39 2.47 -7.54
C ALA A 75 19.34 2.50 -8.73
N SER A 76 20.44 1.70 -8.70
CA SER A 76 21.41 1.66 -9.79
C SER A 76 20.82 1.17 -11.12
N SER A 77 19.78 0.32 -11.08
CA SER A 77 19.16 -0.22 -12.28
C SER A 77 18.14 0.69 -12.94
N ILE A 78 17.56 1.66 -12.20
CA ILE A 78 16.46 2.50 -12.68
C ILE A 78 16.80 3.99 -12.80
N ILE A 79 17.86 4.48 -12.17
CA ILE A 79 18.32 5.86 -12.37
C ILE A 79 18.60 6.08 -13.87
N GLY A 80 18.08 7.20 -14.40
CA GLY A 80 18.14 7.54 -15.82
C GLY A 80 17.01 6.97 -16.68
N LEU A 81 16.17 6.07 -16.17
CA LEU A 81 14.98 5.61 -16.89
C LEU A 81 13.91 6.71 -16.94
N ASP A 82 13.08 6.66 -17.97
CA ASP A 82 11.92 7.55 -18.09
C ASP A 82 10.82 7.10 -17.09
N ALA A 83 10.55 7.94 -16.10
CA ALA A 83 9.53 7.72 -15.10
C ALA A 83 8.10 7.69 -15.68
N ALA A 84 7.89 8.25 -16.86
CA ALA A 84 6.58 8.26 -17.53
C ALA A 84 6.19 6.89 -18.09
N ASP A 85 7.14 5.98 -18.29
CA ASP A 85 6.89 4.61 -18.71
C ASP A 85 6.85 3.67 -17.50
N GLN A 86 5.77 3.77 -16.72
CA GLN A 86 5.52 2.94 -15.53
C GLN A 86 5.61 1.43 -15.85
N LYS A 87 5.10 1.01 -17.01
CA LYS A 87 5.09 -0.39 -17.40
C LYS A 87 6.51 -0.94 -17.63
N ALA A 88 7.35 -0.18 -18.31
CA ALA A 88 8.75 -0.56 -18.50
C ALA A 88 9.51 -0.62 -17.18
N LEU A 89 9.27 0.35 -16.27
CA LEU A 89 9.82 0.33 -14.92
C LEU A 89 9.43 -0.94 -14.16
N ASP A 90 8.14 -1.25 -14.10
CA ASP A 90 7.64 -2.40 -13.34
C ASP A 90 8.16 -3.73 -13.91
N HIS A 91 8.21 -3.87 -15.24
CA HIS A 91 8.84 -5.04 -15.87
C HIS A 91 10.33 -5.14 -15.56
N LYS A 92 11.03 -4.00 -15.52
CA LYS A 92 12.45 -3.95 -15.13
C LYS A 92 12.66 -4.45 -13.70
N LEU A 93 11.82 -4.02 -12.76
CA LEU A 93 11.88 -4.47 -11.35
C LEU A 93 11.61 -5.98 -11.24
N ILE A 94 10.60 -6.47 -11.95
CA ILE A 94 10.24 -7.91 -11.98
C ILE A 94 11.40 -8.73 -12.57
N ALA A 95 11.97 -8.30 -13.68
CA ALA A 95 13.10 -8.99 -14.31
C ALA A 95 14.36 -8.92 -13.43
N LEU A 96 14.58 -7.81 -12.72
CA LEU A 96 15.69 -7.64 -11.78
C LEU A 96 15.56 -8.61 -10.61
N ASP A 97 14.36 -8.78 -10.03
CA ASP A 97 14.13 -9.77 -8.96
C ASP A 97 14.35 -11.19 -9.47
N GLY A 98 13.75 -11.54 -10.60
CA GLY A 98 13.92 -12.83 -11.27
C GLY A 98 13.27 -14.02 -10.56
N THR A 99 12.54 -13.81 -9.45
CA THR A 99 11.79 -14.86 -8.74
C THR A 99 10.29 -14.71 -8.98
N GLU A 100 9.55 -15.82 -8.90
CA GLU A 100 8.11 -15.83 -9.12
C GLU A 100 7.37 -14.94 -8.12
N ASN A 101 7.75 -15.04 -6.85
CA ASN A 101 7.07 -14.38 -5.71
C ASN A 101 7.81 -13.16 -5.13
N LYS A 102 8.80 -12.57 -5.84
CA LYS A 102 9.58 -11.39 -5.46
C LYS A 102 10.40 -11.60 -4.16
N SER A 103 10.84 -12.85 -3.92
CA SER A 103 11.53 -13.21 -2.68
C SER A 103 12.98 -12.70 -2.60
N ARG A 104 13.62 -12.33 -3.72
CA ARG A 104 15.01 -11.87 -3.72
C ARG A 104 15.15 -10.41 -3.30
N LEU A 105 14.44 -9.51 -3.92
CA LEU A 105 14.48 -8.07 -3.61
C LEU A 105 13.45 -7.67 -2.55
N GLY A 106 12.35 -8.39 -2.50
CA GLY A 106 11.20 -8.11 -1.66
C GLY A 106 10.11 -7.31 -2.39
N ALA A 107 8.87 -7.81 -2.31
CA ALA A 107 7.72 -7.12 -2.87
C ALA A 107 7.55 -5.71 -2.28
N ASN A 108 7.84 -5.53 -1.00
CA ASN A 108 7.83 -4.24 -0.31
C ASN A 108 8.83 -3.25 -0.91
N ALA A 109 10.06 -3.66 -1.20
CA ALA A 109 11.06 -2.81 -1.86
C ALA A 109 10.62 -2.39 -3.26
N MET A 110 10.18 -3.36 -4.08
CA MET A 110 9.74 -3.14 -5.46
C MET A 110 8.50 -2.25 -5.53
N LEU A 111 7.49 -2.54 -4.72
CA LEU A 111 6.23 -1.78 -4.67
C LEU A 111 6.46 -0.34 -4.18
N GLY A 112 7.33 -0.15 -3.19
CA GLY A 112 7.71 1.18 -2.71
C GLY A 112 8.28 2.04 -3.83
N VAL A 113 9.17 1.50 -4.65
CA VAL A 113 9.74 2.19 -5.81
C VAL A 113 8.70 2.47 -6.88
N SER A 114 7.92 1.46 -7.28
CA SER A 114 6.87 1.58 -8.30
C SER A 114 5.86 2.68 -7.96
N LEU A 115 5.35 2.69 -6.74
CA LEU A 115 4.40 3.69 -6.25
C LEU A 115 5.02 5.09 -6.14
N ALA A 116 6.28 5.20 -5.69
CA ALA A 116 6.97 6.47 -5.58
C ALA A 116 7.22 7.09 -6.97
N VAL A 117 7.59 6.29 -7.99
CA VAL A 117 7.73 6.76 -9.37
C VAL A 117 6.40 7.22 -9.95
N ALA A 118 5.32 6.46 -9.76
CA ALA A 118 3.98 6.87 -10.21
C ALA A 118 3.56 8.23 -9.61
N ARG A 119 3.86 8.47 -8.33
CA ARG A 119 3.60 9.75 -7.66
C ARG A 119 4.48 10.88 -8.18
N ALA A 120 5.78 10.63 -8.39
CA ALA A 120 6.70 11.62 -8.98
C ALA A 120 6.26 12.01 -10.39
N THR A 121 5.80 11.05 -11.19
CA THR A 121 5.26 11.31 -12.54
C THR A 121 3.97 12.14 -12.50
N ALA A 122 3.08 11.88 -11.55
CA ALA A 122 1.87 12.67 -11.36
C ALA A 122 2.20 14.12 -10.93
N ASP A 123 3.18 14.29 -10.04
CA ASP A 123 3.69 15.59 -9.60
C ASP A 123 4.30 16.37 -10.78
N ASP A 124 5.15 15.73 -11.58
CA ASP A 124 5.75 16.33 -12.79
C ASP A 124 4.70 16.80 -13.81
N ARG A 125 3.60 16.06 -13.95
CA ARG A 125 2.47 16.41 -14.81
C ARG A 125 1.49 17.41 -14.18
N HIS A 126 1.69 17.81 -12.93
CA HIS A 126 0.76 18.63 -12.15
C HIS A 126 -0.68 18.08 -12.19
N THR A 127 -0.81 16.75 -12.15
CA THR A 127 -2.10 16.06 -12.18
C THR A 127 -2.31 15.17 -10.95
N PRO A 128 -3.54 15.00 -10.48
CA PRO A 128 -3.81 14.02 -9.42
C PRO A 128 -3.39 12.61 -9.84
N LEU A 129 -2.88 11.81 -8.89
CA LEU A 129 -2.40 10.45 -9.15
C LEU A 129 -3.43 9.57 -9.87
N TYR A 130 -4.71 9.63 -9.45
CA TYR A 130 -5.77 8.84 -10.07
C TYR A 130 -5.94 9.15 -11.57
N ARG A 131 -5.76 10.43 -11.96
CA ARG A 131 -5.85 10.84 -13.36
C ARG A 131 -4.58 10.49 -14.13
N SER A 132 -3.41 10.61 -13.50
CA SER A 132 -2.14 10.19 -14.10
C SER A 132 -2.12 8.69 -14.44
N ILE A 133 -2.74 7.85 -13.61
CA ILE A 133 -2.84 6.40 -13.83
C ILE A 133 -4.02 6.04 -14.75
N GLY A 134 -5.21 6.56 -14.46
CA GLY A 134 -6.46 6.15 -15.10
C GLY A 134 -6.86 6.98 -16.32
N GLY A 135 -6.16 8.06 -16.61
CA GLY A 135 -6.48 8.98 -17.71
C GLY A 135 -7.63 9.95 -17.38
N GLU A 136 -7.99 10.78 -18.36
CA GLU A 136 -8.99 11.84 -18.18
C GLU A 136 -10.40 11.32 -17.83
N LYS A 137 -10.69 10.07 -18.17
CA LYS A 137 -12.00 9.44 -17.90
C LYS A 137 -12.07 8.73 -16.54
N ALA A 138 -11.02 8.74 -15.74
CA ALA A 138 -10.97 8.11 -14.42
C ALA A 138 -11.71 8.95 -13.37
N VAL A 139 -13.02 9.07 -13.48
CA VAL A 139 -13.88 9.89 -12.61
C VAL A 139 -14.91 9.08 -11.82
N THR A 140 -14.95 7.77 -12.01
CA THR A 140 -15.89 6.89 -11.31
C THR A 140 -15.33 6.49 -9.95
N LEU A 141 -16.00 6.88 -8.88
CA LEU A 141 -15.70 6.40 -7.52
C LEU A 141 -16.30 5.01 -7.33
N PRO A 142 -15.59 4.10 -6.65
CA PRO A 142 -16.14 2.79 -6.29
C PRO A 142 -17.24 2.95 -5.22
N VAL A 143 -18.15 1.99 -5.16
CA VAL A 143 -19.00 1.84 -3.99
C VAL A 143 -18.11 1.48 -2.80
N PRO A 144 -18.16 2.24 -1.68
CA PRO A 144 -17.30 1.95 -0.55
C PRO A 144 -17.69 0.61 0.09
N MET A 145 -16.68 -0.21 0.34
CA MET A 145 -16.82 -1.45 1.11
C MET A 145 -16.22 -1.21 2.49
N MET A 146 -17.04 -1.35 3.54
CA MET A 146 -16.66 -0.99 4.90
C MET A 146 -16.74 -2.19 5.82
N ASN A 147 -15.63 -2.50 6.47
CA ASN A 147 -15.57 -3.53 7.50
C ASN A 147 -16.14 -2.96 8.81
N VAL A 148 -17.18 -3.59 9.33
CA VAL A 148 -17.91 -3.12 10.54
C VAL A 148 -17.76 -4.06 11.74
N MET A 149 -17.28 -5.28 11.52
CA MET A 149 -17.03 -6.25 12.60
C MET A 149 -15.90 -7.21 12.20
N ASN A 150 -15.01 -7.49 13.14
CA ASN A 150 -13.85 -8.34 12.92
C ASN A 150 -13.85 -9.53 13.88
N GLY A 151 -13.26 -10.64 13.41
CA GLY A 151 -12.97 -11.83 14.20
C GLY A 151 -11.74 -12.56 13.65
N GLY A 152 -11.58 -13.82 13.97
CA GLY A 152 -10.44 -14.62 13.53
C GLY A 152 -9.10 -13.96 13.88
N VAL A 153 -8.20 -13.88 12.90
CA VAL A 153 -6.88 -13.25 13.10
C VAL A 153 -6.90 -11.72 13.11
N HIS A 154 -8.05 -11.10 12.80
CA HIS A 154 -8.18 -9.64 12.72
C HIS A 154 -8.59 -9.00 14.05
N ALA A 155 -9.07 -9.78 15.03
CA ALA A 155 -9.47 -9.28 16.34
C ALA A 155 -9.26 -10.34 17.43
N ASP A 156 -8.86 -9.89 18.62
CA ASP A 156 -8.70 -10.74 19.81
C ASP A 156 -10.07 -10.96 20.47
N ASN A 157 -10.86 -11.85 19.87
CA ASN A 157 -12.17 -12.28 20.35
C ASN A 157 -12.47 -13.73 19.91
N ASN A 158 -13.65 -14.24 20.24
CA ASN A 158 -14.07 -15.61 19.95
C ASN A 158 -14.96 -15.75 18.70
N ILE A 159 -14.91 -14.79 17.78
CA ILE A 159 -15.64 -14.85 16.50
C ILE A 159 -14.73 -15.52 15.48
N ASP A 160 -15.17 -16.63 14.89
CA ASP A 160 -14.40 -17.38 13.89
C ASP A 160 -14.32 -16.68 12.54
N LEU A 161 -15.38 -15.94 12.16
CA LEU A 161 -15.41 -15.19 10.89
C LEU A 161 -14.54 -13.94 10.96
N GLN A 162 -13.65 -13.80 9.98
CA GLN A 162 -12.59 -12.79 10.00
C GLN A 162 -13.10 -11.36 9.80
N GLU A 163 -14.08 -11.16 8.92
CA GLU A 163 -14.59 -9.84 8.54
C GLU A 163 -16.08 -9.89 8.20
N PHE A 164 -16.79 -8.81 8.55
CA PHE A 164 -18.16 -8.53 8.10
C PHE A 164 -18.19 -7.15 7.44
N MET A 165 -18.45 -7.14 6.16
CA MET A 165 -18.43 -5.90 5.35
C MET A 165 -19.82 -5.50 4.92
N ILE A 166 -20.04 -4.18 4.83
CA ILE A 166 -21.25 -3.59 4.25
C ILE A 166 -20.90 -2.80 2.99
N MET A 167 -21.81 -2.80 2.02
CA MET A 167 -21.70 -2.06 0.77
C MET A 167 -23.02 -1.33 0.49
N PRO A 168 -23.09 0.00 0.59
CA PRO A 168 -24.29 0.78 0.34
C PRO A 168 -24.53 1.01 -1.16
N ILE A 169 -24.86 -0.05 -1.90
CA ILE A 169 -24.98 -0.05 -3.37
C ILE A 169 -26.14 0.77 -3.92
N GLY A 170 -27.14 1.14 -3.09
CA GLY A 170 -28.29 1.96 -3.51
C GLY A 170 -28.10 3.46 -3.26
N ALA A 171 -26.94 3.91 -2.80
CA ALA A 171 -26.67 5.33 -2.55
C ALA A 171 -26.50 6.11 -3.86
N ASN A 172 -27.04 7.34 -3.91
CA ASN A 172 -26.97 8.21 -5.09
C ASN A 172 -25.64 8.96 -5.22
N SER A 173 -24.78 8.93 -4.18
CA SER A 173 -23.47 9.56 -4.16
C SER A 173 -22.53 8.86 -3.19
N PHE A 174 -21.22 9.05 -3.37
CA PHE A 174 -20.21 8.53 -2.45
C PHE A 174 -20.41 9.08 -1.02
N SER A 175 -20.74 10.37 -0.88
CA SER A 175 -21.01 11.00 0.43
C SER A 175 -22.19 10.36 1.14
N GLN A 176 -23.28 10.04 0.41
CA GLN A 176 -24.43 9.34 0.95
C GLN A 176 -24.08 7.89 1.34
N ALA A 177 -23.30 7.20 0.49
CA ALA A 177 -22.82 5.86 0.81
C ALA A 177 -21.99 5.84 2.09
N LEU A 178 -21.08 6.79 2.25
CA LEU A 178 -20.26 6.94 3.45
C LEU A 178 -21.12 7.24 4.69
N GLN A 179 -22.10 8.14 4.57
CA GLN A 179 -23.06 8.44 5.65
C GLN A 179 -23.78 7.19 6.11
N TRP A 180 -24.38 6.42 5.20
CA TRP A 180 -25.10 5.19 5.54
C TRP A 180 -24.19 4.16 6.22
N GLY A 181 -22.95 4.04 5.78
CA GLY A 181 -21.98 3.16 6.41
C GLY A 181 -21.67 3.56 7.86
N VAL A 182 -21.44 4.86 8.10
CA VAL A 182 -21.16 5.38 9.45
C VAL A 182 -22.39 5.23 10.35
N GLU A 183 -23.58 5.54 9.88
CA GLU A 183 -24.82 5.38 10.65
C GLU A 183 -25.08 3.90 11.00
N THR A 184 -24.85 2.99 10.05
CA THR A 184 -24.95 1.53 10.29
C THR A 184 -23.94 1.08 11.32
N TYR A 185 -22.68 1.52 11.22
CA TYR A 185 -21.64 1.18 12.18
C TYR A 185 -21.99 1.64 13.61
N HIS A 186 -22.43 2.87 13.78
CA HIS A 186 -22.78 3.40 15.10
C HIS A 186 -24.04 2.72 15.68
N THR A 187 -25.02 2.42 14.84
CA THR A 187 -26.22 1.66 15.27
C THR A 187 -25.84 0.26 15.72
N LEU A 188 -25.01 -0.46 14.94
CA LEU A 188 -24.50 -1.77 15.31
C LEU A 188 -23.75 -1.70 16.66
N LYS A 189 -22.86 -0.73 16.82
CA LYS A 189 -22.12 -0.54 18.08
C LYS A 189 -23.04 -0.33 19.27
N SER A 190 -24.11 0.46 19.13
CA SER A 190 -25.09 0.70 20.19
C SER A 190 -25.86 -0.58 20.55
N LEU A 191 -26.33 -1.32 19.55
CA LEU A 191 -27.05 -2.58 19.76
C LEU A 191 -26.19 -3.65 20.44
N LEU A 192 -24.92 -3.75 20.07
CA LEU A 192 -23.97 -4.67 20.73
C LEU A 192 -23.76 -4.29 22.20
N LYS A 193 -23.58 -2.99 22.48
CA LYS A 193 -23.43 -2.49 23.84
C LYS A 193 -24.66 -2.77 24.72
N GLU A 194 -25.86 -2.55 24.19
CA GLU A 194 -27.14 -2.85 24.89
C GLU A 194 -27.24 -4.35 25.23
N LYS A 195 -26.68 -5.22 24.40
CA LYS A 195 -26.62 -6.67 24.64
C LYS A 195 -25.44 -7.09 25.54
N GLY A 196 -24.66 -6.16 26.08
CA GLY A 196 -23.50 -6.46 26.92
C GLY A 196 -22.31 -7.06 26.17
N LEU A 197 -22.26 -6.93 24.83
CA LEU A 197 -21.16 -7.42 24.00
C LEU A 197 -20.06 -6.38 23.86
N SER A 198 -18.81 -6.84 23.72
CA SER A 198 -17.65 -5.97 23.50
C SER A 198 -17.76 -5.23 22.16
N THR A 199 -17.35 -3.96 22.15
CA THR A 199 -17.33 -3.10 20.95
C THR A 199 -15.97 -2.42 20.78
N ALA A 200 -14.91 -3.00 21.33
CA ALA A 200 -13.53 -2.49 21.19
C ALA A 200 -12.96 -2.83 19.83
#